data_f251c6713db91dd73501ce118c9ef575
#
_entry.id   f251c6713db91dd73501ce118c9ef575
#
_cell.length_a   1.000
_cell.length_b   1.000
_cell.length_c   1.000
_cell.angle_alpha   90.00
_cell.angle_beta   90.00
_cell.angle_gamma   90.00
#
_symmetry.space_group_name_H-M   'P 1'
#
loop_
_entity.id
_entity.type
_entity.pdbx_description
1 polymer ?
#
loop_
_entity_poly.entity_id
_entity_poly.type
_entity_poly.pdbx_seq_one_letter_code
_entity_poly.pdbx_strand_id
1 'polypeptide(L)'
;MGVQEINDGNFDAEVLQSSEPVLVDFWAPWCGPCRQIAPMVEELAGENAGSAKVTKINIDDSPSSAQNYGVSSIPTLMVFKNGEVVDRFVGVQPKNRLQEAIDAAK
;
A
#
# COMPACT_ATOMS: atom_id res chain seq x y z
N MET A 1 14.39 -3.61 6.20
CA MET A 1 13.68 -3.99 4.97
C MET A 1 12.93 -2.79 4.45
N GLY A 2 13.07 -2.50 3.18
CA GLY A 2 12.40 -1.36 2.57
C GLY A 2 11.00 -1.70 2.08
N VAL A 3 10.30 -0.67 1.57
CA VAL A 3 9.02 -0.85 0.91
C VAL A 3 9.25 -1.64 -0.39
N GLN A 4 8.43 -2.65 -0.62
CA GLN A 4 8.49 -3.43 -1.86
C GLN A 4 7.77 -2.67 -2.97
N GLU A 5 8.46 -2.41 -4.08
CA GLU A 5 7.84 -1.78 -5.23
C GLU A 5 7.18 -2.85 -6.08
N ILE A 6 5.89 -2.67 -6.40
CA ILE A 6 5.11 -3.60 -7.21
C ILE A 6 4.57 -2.88 -8.45
N ASN A 7 4.04 -3.65 -9.39
CA ASN A 7 3.49 -3.14 -10.65
C ASN A 7 2.28 -3.97 -11.08
N ASP A 8 1.64 -3.58 -12.19
CA ASP A 8 0.48 -4.30 -12.71
C ASP A 8 0.80 -5.78 -12.99
N GLY A 9 2.03 -6.08 -13.39
CA GLY A 9 2.43 -7.43 -13.74
C GLY A 9 2.56 -8.38 -12.56
N ASN A 10 2.86 -7.87 -11.36
CA ASN A 10 3.03 -8.72 -10.18
C ASN A 10 2.03 -8.44 -9.06
N PHE A 11 1.06 -7.55 -9.29
CA PHE A 11 0.08 -7.18 -8.27
C PHE A 11 -0.68 -8.42 -7.75
N ASP A 12 -1.15 -9.26 -8.65
CA ASP A 12 -1.88 -10.47 -8.27
C ASP A 12 -1.03 -11.37 -7.36
N ALA A 13 0.18 -11.69 -7.79
CA ALA A 13 1.05 -12.60 -7.05
C ALA A 13 1.48 -12.02 -5.70
N GLU A 14 1.82 -10.73 -5.66
CA GLU A 14 2.39 -10.12 -4.46
C GLU A 14 1.32 -9.67 -3.46
N VAL A 15 0.15 -9.28 -3.93
CA VAL A 15 -0.91 -8.72 -3.08
C VAL A 15 -2.06 -9.71 -2.90
N LEU A 16 -2.66 -10.14 -4.01
CA LEU A 16 -3.90 -10.92 -3.93
C LEU A 16 -3.66 -12.35 -3.43
N GLN A 17 -2.50 -12.91 -3.71
CA GLN A 17 -2.15 -14.28 -3.30
C GLN A 17 -1.36 -14.33 -2.01
N SER A 18 -1.10 -13.19 -1.37
CA SER A 18 -0.34 -13.13 -0.13
C SER A 18 -1.14 -13.74 1.03
N SER A 19 -0.46 -14.55 1.85
CA SER A 19 -1.04 -15.06 3.10
C SER A 19 -0.92 -14.06 4.24
N GLU A 20 -0.06 -13.06 4.10
CA GLU A 20 0.10 -11.97 5.06
C GLU A 20 -0.77 -10.79 4.68
N PRO A 21 -1.13 -9.91 5.64
CA PRO A 21 -1.73 -8.62 5.28
C PRO A 21 -0.78 -7.82 4.42
N VAL A 22 -1.32 -7.07 3.45
CA VAL A 22 -0.52 -6.25 2.54
C VAL A 22 -1.06 -4.82 2.58
N LEU A 23 -0.19 -3.86 2.89
CA LEU A 23 -0.49 -2.45 2.71
C LEU A 23 0.02 -2.04 1.33
N VAL A 24 -0.86 -1.44 0.52
CA VAL A 24 -0.51 -0.94 -0.81
C VAL A 24 -0.66 0.58 -0.82
N ASP A 25 0.44 1.27 -1.10
CA ASP A 25 0.48 2.73 -1.26
C ASP A 25 0.44 3.05 -2.75
N PHE A 26 -0.70 3.56 -3.22
CA PHE A 26 -0.85 4.03 -4.60
C PHE A 26 -0.33 5.47 -4.67
N TRP A 27 0.71 5.70 -5.45
CA TRP A 27 1.45 6.97 -5.45
C TRP A 27 1.91 7.34 -6.86
N ALA A 28 2.46 8.56 -7.00
CA ALA A 28 3.12 9.00 -8.22
C ALA A 28 4.29 9.93 -7.86
N PRO A 29 5.35 9.98 -8.70
CA PRO A 29 6.51 10.81 -8.40
C PRO A 29 6.22 12.30 -8.26
N TRP A 30 5.22 12.79 -8.99
CA TRP A 30 4.85 14.22 -8.98
C TRP A 30 3.94 14.62 -7.81
N CYS A 31 3.57 13.68 -6.98
CA CYS A 31 2.59 13.88 -5.91
C CYS A 31 3.29 14.34 -4.63
N GLY A 32 3.09 15.60 -4.23
CA GLY A 32 3.69 16.14 -3.02
C GLY A 32 3.29 15.41 -1.75
N PRO A 33 1.98 15.19 -1.49
CA PRO A 33 1.54 14.42 -0.32
C PRO A 33 2.08 13.00 -0.28
N CYS A 34 2.25 12.36 -1.44
CA CYS A 34 2.85 11.02 -1.51
C CYS A 34 4.30 11.04 -1.00
N ARG A 35 5.06 12.06 -1.40
CA ARG A 35 6.45 12.21 -0.94
C ARG A 35 6.50 12.54 0.55
N GLN A 36 5.51 13.26 1.05
CA GLN A 36 5.43 13.61 2.46
C GLN A 36 5.32 12.36 3.35
N ILE A 37 4.55 11.36 2.92
CA ILE A 37 4.35 10.15 3.73
C ILE A 37 5.38 9.05 3.42
N ALA A 38 6.21 9.21 2.41
CA ALA A 38 7.16 8.17 2.02
C ALA A 38 8.07 7.69 3.17
N PRO A 39 8.66 8.58 4.00
CA PRO A 39 9.47 8.10 5.13
C PRO A 39 8.67 7.27 6.13
N MET A 40 7.43 7.62 6.38
CA MET A 40 6.54 6.89 7.30
C MET A 40 6.20 5.51 6.74
N VAL A 41 5.98 5.42 5.43
CA VAL A 41 5.70 4.14 4.78
C VAL A 41 6.93 3.22 4.87
N GLU A 42 8.15 3.79 4.73
CA GLU A 42 9.38 3.03 4.93
C GLU A 42 9.51 2.52 6.37
N GLU A 43 9.14 3.33 7.35
CA GLU A 43 9.15 2.89 8.75
C GLU A 43 8.18 1.74 8.98
N LEU A 44 6.97 1.84 8.42
CA LEU A 44 5.98 0.76 8.52
C LEU A 44 6.52 -0.54 7.93
N ALA A 45 7.20 -0.45 6.79
CA ALA A 45 7.78 -1.62 6.14
C ALA A 45 8.78 -2.32 7.06
N GLY A 46 9.68 -1.56 7.67
CA GLY A 46 10.67 -2.13 8.58
C GLY A 46 10.06 -2.72 9.83
N GLU A 47 9.09 -2.04 10.41
CA GLU A 47 8.47 -2.45 11.67
C GLU A 47 7.54 -3.65 11.50
N ASN A 48 7.04 -3.90 10.30
CA ASN A 48 6.12 -5.02 10.04
C ASN A 48 6.77 -6.18 9.28
N ALA A 49 8.07 -6.12 9.06
CA ALA A 49 8.79 -7.19 8.35
C ALA A 49 8.54 -8.54 9.03
N GLY A 50 8.15 -9.54 8.24
CA GLY A 50 7.86 -10.89 8.73
C GLY A 50 6.41 -11.11 9.18
N SER A 51 5.61 -10.05 9.35
CA SER A 51 4.21 -10.19 9.77
C SER A 51 3.23 -9.57 8.77
N ALA A 52 3.66 -8.59 8.01
CA ALA A 52 2.86 -7.94 6.97
C ALA A 52 3.77 -7.41 5.89
N LYS A 53 3.26 -7.33 4.68
CA LYS A 53 3.98 -6.71 3.56
C LYS A 53 3.58 -5.25 3.47
N VAL A 54 4.55 -4.38 3.22
CA VAL A 54 4.29 -2.97 2.90
C VAL A 54 4.83 -2.72 1.50
N THR A 55 3.93 -2.33 0.60
CA THR A 55 4.23 -2.20 -0.82
C THR A 55 3.82 -0.82 -1.32
N LYS A 56 4.36 -0.43 -2.48
CA LYS A 56 3.92 0.76 -3.19
C LYS A 56 3.83 0.47 -4.68
N ILE A 57 2.89 1.15 -5.35
CA ILE A 57 2.68 1.01 -6.78
C ILE A 57 2.57 2.40 -7.40
N ASN A 58 3.38 2.66 -8.42
CA ASN A 58 3.39 3.92 -9.15
C ASN A 58 2.28 3.88 -10.19
N ILE A 59 1.26 4.72 -10.02
CA ILE A 59 0.07 4.69 -10.89
C ILE A 59 0.36 5.18 -12.31
N ASP A 60 1.46 5.91 -12.52
CA ASP A 60 1.87 6.33 -13.87
C ASP A 60 2.34 5.14 -14.69
N ASP A 61 3.12 4.24 -14.06
CA ASP A 61 3.65 3.06 -14.72
C ASP A 61 2.67 1.89 -14.71
N SER A 62 1.76 1.88 -13.73
CA SER A 62 0.87 0.75 -13.48
C SER A 62 -0.56 1.24 -13.26
N PRO A 63 -1.20 1.75 -14.34
CA PRO A 63 -2.54 2.32 -14.22
C PRO A 63 -3.66 1.30 -14.01
N SER A 64 -3.46 0.05 -14.43
CA SER A 64 -4.53 -0.96 -14.37
C SER A 64 -4.95 -1.27 -12.95
N SER A 65 -4.00 -1.45 -12.04
CA SER A 65 -4.31 -1.74 -10.64
C SER A 65 -5.07 -0.57 -10.00
N ALA A 66 -4.63 0.66 -10.29
CA ALA A 66 -5.32 1.85 -9.78
C ALA A 66 -6.77 1.92 -10.27
N GLN A 67 -6.99 1.64 -11.55
CA GLN A 67 -8.33 1.65 -12.14
C GLN A 67 -9.20 0.54 -11.55
N ASN A 68 -8.64 -0.65 -11.39
CA ASN A 68 -9.39 -1.80 -10.86
C ASN A 68 -9.91 -1.55 -9.45
N TYR A 69 -9.20 -0.76 -8.67
CA TYR A 69 -9.58 -0.47 -7.29
C TYR A 69 -10.14 0.94 -7.10
N GLY A 70 -10.44 1.62 -8.19
CA GLY A 70 -11.12 2.92 -8.14
C GLY A 70 -10.29 4.03 -7.50
N VAL A 71 -8.97 4.00 -7.68
CA VAL A 71 -8.09 5.04 -7.14
C VAL A 71 -8.21 6.29 -8.01
N SER A 72 -8.82 7.34 -7.45
CA SER A 72 -9.00 8.62 -8.14
C SER A 72 -8.17 9.75 -7.54
N SER A 73 -7.68 9.55 -6.33
CA SER A 73 -6.83 10.53 -5.63
C SER A 73 -5.64 9.81 -5.03
N ILE A 74 -4.50 10.47 -4.96
CA ILE A 74 -3.30 9.90 -4.36
C ILE A 74 -2.72 10.83 -3.30
N PRO A 75 -2.11 10.28 -2.25
CA PRO A 75 -1.96 8.85 -2.01
C PRO A 75 -3.28 8.19 -1.62
N THR A 76 -3.46 6.95 -2.06
CA THR A 76 -4.51 6.08 -1.53
C THR A 76 -3.79 4.86 -0.97
N LEU A 77 -4.13 4.50 0.27
CA LEU A 77 -3.52 3.36 0.94
C LEU A 77 -4.61 2.34 1.23
N MET A 78 -4.35 1.11 0.84
CA MET A 78 -5.31 0.02 1.06
C MET A 78 -4.64 -1.11 1.81
N VAL A 79 -5.39 -1.73 2.71
CA VAL A 79 -4.94 -2.96 3.38
C VAL A 79 -5.70 -4.11 2.76
N PHE A 80 -4.94 -5.11 2.29
CA PHE A 80 -5.49 -6.33 1.70
C PHE A 80 -5.27 -7.48 2.65
N LYS A 81 -6.24 -8.38 2.72
CA LYS A 81 -6.10 -9.66 3.42
C LYS A 81 -6.84 -10.72 2.63
N ASN A 82 -6.14 -11.83 2.33
CA ASN A 82 -6.69 -12.95 1.58
C ASN A 82 -7.31 -12.51 0.24
N GLY A 83 -6.66 -11.56 -0.43
CA GLY A 83 -7.07 -11.07 -1.75
C GLY A 83 -8.18 -10.02 -1.73
N GLU A 84 -8.59 -9.55 -0.57
CA GLU A 84 -9.68 -8.58 -0.45
C GLU A 84 -9.24 -7.32 0.26
N VAL A 85 -9.79 -6.17 -0.17
CA VAL A 85 -9.57 -4.90 0.51
C VAL A 85 -10.34 -4.92 1.82
N VAL A 86 -9.64 -4.79 2.93
CA VAL A 86 -10.27 -4.76 4.27
C VAL A 86 -10.25 -3.37 4.89
N ASP A 87 -9.44 -2.46 4.35
CA ASP A 87 -9.44 -1.05 4.78
C ASP A 87 -8.91 -0.17 3.66
N ARG A 88 -9.31 1.11 3.66
CA ARG A 88 -8.98 2.06 2.59
C ARG A 88 -8.87 3.46 3.18
N PHE A 89 -7.78 4.16 2.84
CA PHE A 89 -7.52 5.53 3.27
C PHE A 89 -7.14 6.38 2.08
N VAL A 90 -7.70 7.58 2.00
CA VAL A 90 -7.38 8.55 0.94
C VAL A 90 -6.71 9.75 1.57
N GLY A 91 -5.54 10.12 1.06
CA GLY A 91 -4.77 11.25 1.56
C GLY A 91 -3.79 10.87 2.66
N VAL A 92 -3.17 11.89 3.23
CA VAL A 92 -2.17 11.71 4.29
C VAL A 92 -2.83 11.20 5.56
N GLN A 93 -2.26 10.14 6.14
CA GLN A 93 -2.75 9.53 7.36
C GLN A 93 -1.64 9.49 8.42
N PRO A 94 -1.97 9.56 9.70
CA PRO A 94 -0.97 9.32 10.74
C PRO A 94 -0.54 7.85 10.74
N LYS A 95 0.72 7.61 11.05
CA LYS A 95 1.32 6.28 11.02
C LYS A 95 0.57 5.26 11.87
N ASN A 96 0.15 5.67 13.08
CA ASN A 96 -0.54 4.76 13.99
C ASN A 96 -1.86 4.27 13.43
N ARG A 97 -2.54 5.08 12.62
CA ARG A 97 -3.80 4.69 12.01
C ARG A 97 -3.59 3.56 11.00
N LEU A 98 -2.53 3.66 10.20
CA LEU A 98 -2.18 2.63 9.24
C LEU A 98 -1.73 1.35 9.96
N GLN A 99 -0.95 1.50 11.04
CA GLN A 99 -0.53 0.34 11.82
C GLN A 99 -1.72 -0.38 12.45
N GLU A 100 -2.70 0.35 12.95
CA GLU A 100 -3.92 -0.25 13.51
C GLU A 100 -4.67 -1.06 12.46
N ALA A 101 -4.77 -0.54 11.23
CA ALA A 101 -5.44 -1.24 10.15
C ALA A 101 -4.69 -2.52 9.76
N ILE A 102 -3.35 -2.47 9.72
CA ILE A 102 -2.52 -3.65 9.45
C ILE A 102 -2.73 -4.68 10.55
N ASP A 103 -2.68 -4.26 11.81
CA ASP A 103 -2.84 -5.16 12.96
C ASP A 103 -4.22 -5.82 12.95
N ALA A 104 -5.26 -5.08 12.58
CA ALA A 104 -6.61 -5.63 12.50
C ALA A 104 -6.74 -6.70 11.41
N ALA A 105 -5.88 -6.68 10.42
CA ALA A 105 -5.87 -7.64 9.32
C ALA A 105 -4.99 -8.87 9.58
N LYS A 106 -4.22 -8.85 10.66
CA LYS A 106 -3.33 -9.98 11.00
C LYS A 106 -4.07 -11.21 11.50
#